data_6cc9904429ba28934d461f5197e890f0
#
_entry.id   6cc9904429ba28934d461f5197e890f0
#
_cell.length_a   1.000
_cell.length_b   1.000
_cell.length_c   1.000
_cell.angle_alpha   90.00
_cell.angle_beta   90.00
_cell.angle_gamma   90.00
#
_symmetry.space_group_name_H-M   'P 1'
#
loop_
_entity.id
_entity.type
_entity.pdbx_description
1 polymer ?
#
loop_
_entity_poly.entity_id
_entity_poly.type
_entity_poly.pdbx_seq_one_letter_code
_entity_poly.pdbx_strand_id
1 'polypeptide(L)'
;DLRESRYTQQLREAGVKIFIGQSASNLEGLDPDVVVVSTAILENNAEFIEAKKRNLPIWHRAKMLAALGVGHDTLAVAGTHGKTTTSSMLASTLDAMGFDPTFLIGGIVRAYGSNAHCGKGEYYVVEADESDKSFTYLDPTSVLVTNIEADHLDHYSGLDEIYQLFGDFMGSVH
;
A
#
# COMPACT_ATOMS: atom_id res chain seq x y z
N ASP A 1 -10.63 5.77 12.64
CA ASP A 1 -9.43 6.57 12.93
C ASP A 1 -9.44 7.05 14.39
N LEU A 2 -8.28 7.40 14.96
CA LEU A 2 -8.23 7.88 16.36
C LEU A 2 -8.70 9.32 16.51
N ARG A 3 -8.59 10.13 15.47
CA ARG A 3 -8.98 11.55 15.48
C ARG A 3 -9.29 12.06 14.07
N GLU A 4 -10.02 13.16 14.01
CA GLU A 4 -10.25 13.88 12.76
C GLU A 4 -8.94 14.37 12.15
N SER A 5 -8.87 14.30 10.83
CA SER A 5 -7.75 14.80 10.02
C SER A 5 -8.28 15.30 8.68
N ARG A 6 -7.45 16.00 7.92
CA ARG A 6 -7.76 16.37 6.54
C ARG A 6 -8.13 15.15 5.69
N TYR A 7 -7.45 14.02 5.90
CA TYR A 7 -7.71 12.78 5.15
C TYR A 7 -9.06 12.16 5.50
N THR A 8 -9.43 12.10 6.79
CA THR A 8 -10.74 11.59 7.19
C THR A 8 -11.88 12.47 6.65
N GLN A 9 -11.67 13.78 6.58
CA GLN A 9 -12.63 14.69 5.97
C GLN A 9 -12.78 14.45 4.47
N GLN A 10 -11.68 14.36 3.73
CA GLN A 10 -11.69 14.05 2.29
C GLN A 10 -12.39 12.73 1.98
N LEU A 11 -12.11 11.69 2.78
CA LEU A 11 -12.76 10.39 2.63
C LEU A 11 -14.27 10.47 2.89
N ARG A 12 -14.67 11.26 3.89
CA ARG A 12 -16.09 11.47 4.19
C ARG A 12 -16.82 12.22 3.07
N GLU A 13 -16.17 13.21 2.47
CA GLU A 13 -16.65 13.93 1.28
C GLU A 13 -16.79 13.01 0.06
N ALA A 14 -15.90 12.00 -0.04
CA ALA A 14 -15.98 10.92 -1.03
C ALA A 14 -17.02 9.83 -0.71
N GLY A 15 -17.82 9.99 0.36
CA GLY A 15 -18.87 9.05 0.75
C GLY A 15 -18.40 7.89 1.62
N VAL A 16 -17.15 7.86 2.06
CA VAL A 16 -16.63 6.81 2.95
C VAL A 16 -17.14 7.03 4.37
N LYS A 17 -17.70 5.99 4.98
CA LYS A 17 -18.14 6.03 6.38
C LYS A 17 -16.93 6.03 7.32
N ILE A 18 -16.77 7.10 8.08
CA ILE A 18 -15.64 7.29 8.99
C ILE A 18 -16.12 7.25 10.45
N PHE A 19 -15.48 6.40 11.24
CA PHE A 19 -15.63 6.32 12.69
C PHE A 19 -14.42 6.95 13.37
N ILE A 20 -14.66 7.75 14.39
CA ILE A 20 -13.62 8.30 15.25
C ILE A 20 -13.62 7.54 16.57
N GLY A 21 -12.45 7.08 16.97
CA GLY A 21 -12.29 6.09 18.02
C GLY A 21 -12.38 4.67 17.49
N GLN A 22 -11.77 3.76 18.21
CA GLN A 22 -11.74 2.32 17.88
C GLN A 22 -12.67 1.57 18.82
N SER A 23 -13.75 1.01 18.27
CA SER A 23 -14.77 0.31 19.04
C SER A 23 -15.31 -0.89 18.25
N ALA A 24 -15.64 -1.98 18.93
CA ALA A 24 -16.32 -3.11 18.35
C ALA A 24 -17.64 -2.72 17.64
N SER A 25 -18.33 -1.70 18.18
CA SER A 25 -19.56 -1.16 17.60
C SER A 25 -19.39 -0.51 16.23
N ASN A 26 -18.16 -0.15 15.84
CA ASN A 26 -17.89 0.38 14.49
C ASN A 26 -18.16 -0.65 13.40
N LEU A 27 -18.14 -1.94 13.73
CA LEU A 27 -18.48 -3.02 12.82
C LEU A 27 -19.97 -3.44 12.87
N GLU A 28 -20.76 -2.89 13.79
CA GLU A 28 -22.18 -3.24 13.91
C GLU A 28 -22.96 -2.85 12.64
N GLY A 29 -23.75 -3.79 12.14
CA GLY A 29 -24.54 -3.58 10.92
C GLY A 29 -23.72 -3.47 9.63
N LEU A 30 -22.41 -3.72 9.70
CA LEU A 30 -21.56 -3.85 8.52
C LEU A 30 -21.33 -5.33 8.20
N ASP A 31 -21.29 -5.65 6.91
CA ASP A 31 -20.94 -6.98 6.40
C ASP A 31 -19.78 -6.82 5.38
N PRO A 32 -18.56 -6.54 5.86
CA PRO A 32 -17.44 -6.32 4.96
C PRO A 32 -16.91 -7.64 4.42
N ASP A 33 -16.52 -7.66 3.14
CA ASP A 33 -15.82 -8.78 2.51
C ASP A 33 -14.43 -9.01 3.13
N VAL A 34 -13.80 -7.94 3.63
CA VAL A 34 -12.48 -7.99 4.23
C VAL A 34 -12.26 -6.83 5.21
N VAL A 35 -11.55 -7.10 6.28
CA VAL A 35 -11.04 -6.09 7.22
C VAL A 35 -9.54 -5.88 6.95
N VAL A 36 -9.17 -4.67 6.59
CA VAL A 36 -7.77 -4.35 6.28
C VAL A 36 -7.11 -3.65 7.46
N VAL A 37 -5.97 -4.15 7.87
CA VAL A 37 -5.21 -3.62 9.01
C VAL A 37 -3.78 -3.26 8.61
N SER A 38 -3.20 -2.26 9.27
CA SER A 38 -1.77 -1.95 9.19
C SER A 38 -1.01 -2.59 10.35
N THR A 39 0.32 -2.59 10.29
CA THR A 39 1.21 -3.04 11.38
C THR A 39 1.00 -2.28 12.69
N ALA A 40 0.46 -1.05 12.64
CA ALA A 40 0.15 -0.25 13.82
C ALA A 40 -1.07 -0.76 14.61
N ILE A 41 -1.89 -1.64 14.03
CA ILE A 41 -3.06 -2.21 14.70
C ILE A 41 -2.64 -3.46 15.47
N LEU A 42 -2.70 -3.36 16.80
CA LEU A 42 -2.35 -4.47 17.69
C LEU A 42 -3.52 -5.45 17.84
N GLU A 43 -3.20 -6.68 18.25
CA GLU A 43 -4.20 -7.75 18.46
C GLU A 43 -5.25 -7.46 19.54
N ASN A 44 -4.96 -6.53 20.46
CA ASN A 44 -5.89 -6.08 21.49
C ASN A 44 -6.83 -4.95 21.01
N ASN A 45 -6.76 -4.55 19.75
CA ASN A 45 -7.67 -3.57 19.17
C ASN A 45 -9.11 -4.11 19.16
N ALA A 46 -10.08 -3.29 19.57
CA ALA A 46 -11.46 -3.71 19.72
C ALA A 46 -12.12 -4.12 18.39
N GLU A 47 -11.82 -3.42 17.30
CA GLU A 47 -12.32 -3.75 15.95
C GLU A 47 -11.68 -5.04 15.43
N PHE A 48 -10.37 -5.24 15.69
CA PHE A 48 -9.65 -6.45 15.32
C PHE A 48 -10.21 -7.70 16.06
N ILE A 49 -10.48 -7.57 17.37
CA ILE A 49 -11.09 -8.63 18.17
C ILE A 49 -12.49 -8.97 17.65
N GLU A 50 -13.31 -7.96 17.36
CA GLU A 50 -14.67 -8.17 16.85
C GLU A 50 -14.65 -8.80 15.44
N ALA A 51 -13.71 -8.40 14.57
CA ALA A 51 -13.53 -9.02 13.27
C ALA A 51 -13.17 -10.51 13.38
N LYS A 52 -12.23 -10.88 14.28
CA LYS A 52 -11.90 -12.28 14.58
C LYS A 52 -13.11 -13.06 15.11
N LYS A 53 -13.86 -12.50 16.05
CA LYS A 53 -15.07 -13.12 16.63
C LYS A 53 -16.13 -13.40 15.58
N ARG A 54 -16.27 -12.54 14.58
CA ARG A 54 -17.19 -12.68 13.46
C ARG A 54 -16.64 -13.55 12.31
N ASN A 55 -15.44 -14.09 12.45
CA ASN A 55 -14.73 -14.84 11.41
C ASN A 55 -14.57 -14.06 10.08
N LEU A 56 -14.45 -12.74 10.15
CA LEU A 56 -14.22 -11.92 8.96
C LEU A 56 -12.79 -12.14 8.44
N PRO A 57 -12.59 -12.16 7.12
CA PRO A 57 -11.23 -12.17 6.56
C PRO A 57 -10.47 -10.91 7.00
N ILE A 58 -9.29 -11.09 7.58
CA ILE A 58 -8.41 -9.99 8.00
C ILE A 58 -7.17 -10.02 7.12
N TRP A 59 -6.93 -8.93 6.40
CA TRP A 59 -5.78 -8.77 5.53
C TRP A 59 -4.85 -7.67 6.04
N HIS A 60 -3.56 -7.90 5.92
CA HIS A 60 -2.60 -6.83 6.06
C HIS A 60 -2.73 -5.83 4.89
N ARG A 61 -2.46 -4.55 5.15
CA ARG A 61 -2.50 -3.47 4.16
C ARG A 61 -1.74 -3.83 2.88
N ALA A 62 -0.57 -4.47 2.99
CA ALA A 62 0.23 -4.87 1.85
C ALA A 62 -0.47 -5.89 0.94
N LYS A 63 -1.23 -6.83 1.53
CA LYS A 63 -2.02 -7.79 0.76
C LYS A 63 -3.15 -7.09 -0.02
N MET A 64 -3.79 -6.09 0.59
CA MET A 64 -4.80 -5.28 -0.11
C MET A 64 -4.15 -4.47 -1.23
N LEU A 65 -2.96 -3.90 -0.98
CA LEU A 65 -2.20 -3.15 -1.98
C LEU A 65 -1.92 -4.02 -3.22
N ALA A 66 -1.49 -5.26 -3.01
CA ALA A 66 -1.29 -6.24 -4.09
C ALA A 66 -2.61 -6.59 -4.81
N ALA A 67 -3.68 -6.80 -4.06
CA ALA A 67 -4.99 -7.13 -4.64
C ALA A 67 -5.54 -6.02 -5.56
N LEU A 68 -5.24 -4.76 -5.28
CA LEU A 68 -5.61 -3.62 -6.14
C LEU A 68 -4.87 -3.64 -7.49
N GLY A 69 -3.73 -4.32 -7.58
CA GLY A 69 -2.98 -4.49 -8.83
C GLY A 69 -3.51 -5.62 -9.73
N VAL A 70 -4.42 -6.46 -9.24
CA VAL A 70 -4.93 -7.59 -10.03
C VAL A 70 -5.64 -7.09 -11.28
N GLY A 71 -5.19 -7.55 -12.45
CA GLY A 71 -5.71 -7.14 -13.74
C GLY A 71 -5.07 -5.87 -14.31
N HIS A 72 -4.02 -5.35 -13.68
CA HIS A 72 -3.22 -4.24 -14.16
C HIS A 72 -1.78 -4.67 -14.40
N ASP A 73 -1.11 -3.97 -15.31
CA ASP A 73 0.35 -4.02 -15.43
C ASP A 73 0.98 -3.28 -14.24
N THR A 74 1.44 -4.05 -13.25
CA THR A 74 1.96 -3.52 -12.01
C THR A 74 3.42 -3.09 -12.15
N LEU A 75 3.65 -1.79 -12.02
CA LEU A 75 4.96 -1.15 -12.07
C LEU A 75 5.41 -0.82 -10.65
N ALA A 76 6.24 -1.68 -10.07
CA ALA A 76 6.70 -1.53 -8.70
C ALA A 76 8.02 -0.76 -8.63
N VAL A 77 8.08 0.25 -7.76
CA VAL A 77 9.32 1.00 -7.50
C VAL A 77 9.80 0.67 -6.10
N ALA A 78 10.95 0.01 -6.03
CA ALA A 78 11.60 -0.43 -4.81
C ALA A 78 12.97 0.25 -4.61
N GLY A 79 13.57 0.03 -3.47
CA GLY A 79 14.91 0.51 -3.11
C GLY A 79 14.94 1.28 -1.81
N THR A 80 16.11 1.43 -1.23
CA THR A 80 16.27 2.09 0.07
C THR A 80 15.86 3.55 0.03
N HIS A 81 16.30 4.29 -0.98
CA HIS A 81 16.04 5.73 -1.14
C HIS A 81 15.47 6.07 -2.52
N GLY A 82 14.66 7.14 -2.59
CA GLY A 82 14.14 7.66 -3.84
C GLY A 82 12.88 7.00 -4.38
N LYS A 83 12.32 6.00 -3.71
CA LYS A 83 11.07 5.31 -4.10
C LYS A 83 9.95 6.29 -4.42
N THR A 84 9.58 7.12 -3.46
CA THR A 84 8.47 8.10 -3.58
C THR A 84 8.66 9.08 -4.73
N THR A 85 9.88 9.58 -4.91
CA THR A 85 10.20 10.51 -6.02
C THR A 85 10.05 9.81 -7.36
N THR A 86 10.65 8.64 -7.50
CA THR A 86 10.64 7.86 -8.75
C THR A 86 9.23 7.39 -9.11
N SER A 87 8.45 6.87 -8.15
CA SER A 87 7.05 6.47 -8.35
C SER A 87 6.20 7.67 -8.77
N SER A 88 6.40 8.83 -8.14
CA SER A 88 5.66 10.06 -8.50
C SER A 88 5.99 10.54 -9.89
N MET A 89 7.25 10.46 -10.30
CA MET A 89 7.69 10.80 -11.67
C MET A 89 7.10 9.82 -12.67
N LEU A 90 7.14 8.53 -12.38
CA LEU A 90 6.59 7.48 -13.24
C LEU A 90 5.07 7.67 -13.45
N ALA A 91 4.30 7.82 -12.37
CA ALA A 91 2.86 8.06 -12.43
C ALA A 91 2.53 9.34 -13.23
N SER A 92 3.25 10.44 -12.96
CA SER A 92 3.03 11.70 -13.66
C SER A 92 3.41 11.62 -15.16
N THR A 93 4.42 10.83 -15.50
CA THR A 93 4.84 10.62 -16.89
C THR A 93 3.80 9.80 -17.66
N LEU A 94 3.32 8.71 -17.07
CA LEU A 94 2.26 7.88 -17.67
C LEU A 94 0.99 8.70 -17.89
N ASP A 95 0.61 9.53 -16.92
CA ASP A 95 -0.54 10.42 -17.04
C ASP A 95 -0.35 11.44 -18.17
N ALA A 96 0.81 12.09 -18.24
CA ALA A 96 1.12 13.03 -19.32
C ALA A 96 1.13 12.38 -20.72
N MET A 97 1.38 11.07 -20.80
CA MET A 97 1.29 10.27 -22.02
C MET A 97 -0.15 9.81 -22.32
N GLY A 98 -1.12 10.10 -21.46
CA GLY A 98 -2.53 9.76 -21.64
C GLY A 98 -2.91 8.34 -21.18
N PHE A 99 -2.08 7.67 -20.40
CA PHE A 99 -2.35 6.32 -19.90
C PHE A 99 -3.28 6.26 -18.68
N ASP A 100 -3.56 7.39 -18.01
CA ASP A 100 -4.42 7.47 -16.82
C ASP A 100 -4.16 6.33 -15.80
N PRO A 101 -2.94 6.24 -15.21
CA PRO A 101 -2.56 5.13 -14.36
C PRO A 101 -3.27 5.17 -13.00
N THR A 102 -3.59 4.00 -12.44
CA THR A 102 -3.84 3.88 -11.01
C THR A 102 -2.51 3.97 -10.26
N PHE A 103 -2.46 4.67 -9.11
CA PHE A 103 -1.25 4.66 -8.30
C PHE A 103 -1.53 4.73 -6.80
N LEU A 104 -0.60 4.14 -6.02
CA LEU A 104 -0.49 4.26 -4.56
C LEU A 104 0.98 4.47 -4.18
N ILE A 105 1.27 5.67 -3.64
CA ILE A 105 2.62 6.16 -3.41
C ILE A 105 2.72 6.69 -1.98
N GLY A 106 3.87 6.59 -1.33
CA GLY A 106 4.07 7.03 0.05
C GLY A 106 3.95 8.55 0.26
N GLY A 107 4.09 9.34 -0.79
CA GLY A 107 4.02 10.81 -0.75
C GLY A 107 2.99 11.40 -1.70
N ILE A 108 2.69 12.68 -1.52
CA ILE A 108 1.73 13.40 -2.36
C ILE A 108 2.32 13.63 -3.78
N VAL A 109 1.65 13.13 -4.79
CA VAL A 109 1.91 13.45 -6.20
C VAL A 109 1.30 14.82 -6.49
N ARG A 110 2.16 15.80 -6.76
CA ARG A 110 1.76 17.22 -6.82
C ARG A 110 0.67 17.50 -7.85
N ALA A 111 0.74 16.85 -9.00
CA ALA A 111 -0.25 17.00 -10.08
C ALA A 111 -1.67 16.61 -9.64
N TYR A 112 -1.77 15.66 -8.72
CA TYR A 112 -3.05 15.14 -8.21
C TYR A 112 -3.44 15.70 -6.84
N GLY A 113 -2.50 16.33 -6.12
CA GLY A 113 -2.72 16.74 -4.72
C GLY A 113 -3.03 15.57 -3.78
N SER A 114 -2.73 14.34 -4.18
CA SER A 114 -3.05 13.10 -3.49
C SER A 114 -1.88 12.11 -3.61
N ASN A 115 -1.83 11.17 -2.71
CA ASN A 115 -0.89 10.04 -2.76
C ASN A 115 -1.49 8.78 -3.42
N ALA A 116 -2.75 8.87 -3.84
CA ALA A 116 -3.48 7.80 -4.51
C ALA A 116 -4.38 8.35 -5.60
N HIS A 117 -4.53 7.59 -6.67
CA HIS A 117 -5.45 7.84 -7.76
C HIS A 117 -5.95 6.51 -8.33
N CYS A 118 -7.23 6.46 -8.65
CA CYS A 118 -7.83 5.33 -9.36
C CYS A 118 -8.03 5.76 -10.80
N GLY A 119 -7.08 5.41 -11.66
CA GLY A 119 -7.14 5.65 -13.09
C GLY A 119 -8.02 4.62 -13.82
N LYS A 120 -8.20 4.84 -15.12
CA LYS A 120 -8.93 3.91 -16.01
C LYS A 120 -7.99 3.12 -16.92
N GLY A 121 -6.69 3.42 -16.85
CA GLY A 121 -5.67 2.77 -17.66
C GLY A 121 -5.24 1.42 -17.13
N GLU A 122 -4.39 0.76 -17.91
CA GLU A 122 -3.89 -0.58 -17.61
C GLU A 122 -2.77 -0.61 -16.55
N TYR A 123 -2.12 0.53 -16.29
CA TYR A 123 -0.97 0.58 -15.39
C TYR A 123 -1.36 0.84 -13.94
N TYR A 124 -0.72 0.09 -13.04
CA TYR A 124 -0.75 0.31 -11.60
C TYR A 124 0.66 0.63 -11.10
N VAL A 125 0.90 1.87 -10.69
CA VAL A 125 2.18 2.31 -10.13
C VAL A 125 2.13 2.21 -8.62
N VAL A 126 3.03 1.42 -8.03
CA VAL A 126 3.06 1.18 -6.59
C VAL A 126 4.47 1.37 -6.03
N GLU A 127 4.53 2.05 -4.88
CA GLU A 127 5.76 2.11 -4.09
C GLU A 127 5.90 0.82 -3.28
N ALA A 128 6.96 0.07 -3.53
CA ALA A 128 7.25 -1.21 -2.91
C ALA A 128 8.15 -0.99 -1.68
N ASP A 129 7.59 -1.16 -0.48
CA ASP A 129 8.29 -0.92 0.78
C ASP A 129 8.96 -2.21 1.27
N GLU A 130 10.28 -2.17 1.38
CA GLU A 130 11.10 -3.27 1.89
C GLU A 130 11.14 -3.32 3.42
N SER A 131 10.83 -2.22 4.11
CA SER A 131 11.05 -2.08 5.55
C SER A 131 10.35 -3.14 6.41
N ASP A 132 9.18 -3.62 5.99
CA ASP A 132 8.40 -4.66 6.65
C ASP A 132 8.21 -5.93 5.78
N LYS A 133 9.02 -6.06 4.71
CA LYS A 133 8.92 -7.16 3.71
C LYS A 133 7.58 -7.18 2.97
N SER A 134 6.77 -6.14 3.06
CA SER A 134 5.43 -6.09 2.49
C SER A 134 5.42 -6.12 0.96
N PHE A 135 6.49 -5.69 0.33
CA PHE A 135 6.63 -5.71 -1.13
C PHE A 135 6.62 -7.13 -1.73
N THR A 136 6.92 -8.16 -0.94
CA THR A 136 6.84 -9.57 -1.37
C THR A 136 5.41 -10.05 -1.67
N TYR A 137 4.38 -9.29 -1.29
CA TYR A 137 3.00 -9.59 -1.68
C TYR A 137 2.66 -9.12 -3.09
N LEU A 138 3.46 -8.20 -3.65
CA LEU A 138 3.22 -7.66 -4.99
C LEU A 138 3.54 -8.70 -6.05
N ASP A 139 2.76 -8.65 -7.12
CA ASP A 139 2.95 -9.48 -8.33
C ASP A 139 3.25 -8.53 -9.51
N PRO A 140 4.50 -8.07 -9.65
CA PRO A 140 4.83 -7.00 -10.56
C PRO A 140 5.09 -7.52 -11.98
N THR A 141 4.62 -6.78 -13.00
CA THR A 141 5.06 -6.94 -14.39
C THR A 141 6.38 -6.25 -14.66
N SER A 142 6.72 -5.24 -13.86
CA SER A 142 8.02 -4.56 -13.93
C SER A 142 8.45 -4.05 -12.56
N VAL A 143 9.74 -4.16 -12.28
CA VAL A 143 10.36 -3.64 -11.05
C VAL A 143 11.46 -2.66 -11.40
N LEU A 144 11.42 -1.49 -10.78
CA LEU A 144 12.50 -0.51 -10.80
C LEU A 144 13.12 -0.45 -9.40
N VAL A 145 14.39 -0.80 -9.28
CA VAL A 145 15.16 -0.66 -8.04
C VAL A 145 16.04 0.59 -8.13
N THR A 146 15.85 1.54 -7.25
CA THR A 146 16.61 2.81 -7.24
C THR A 146 18.02 2.63 -6.70
N ASN A 147 18.14 1.98 -5.55
CA ASN A 147 19.40 1.62 -4.87
C ASN A 147 19.11 0.61 -3.77
N ILE A 148 20.16 -0.08 -3.32
CA ILE A 148 20.08 -1.03 -2.20
C ILE A 148 21.21 -0.68 -1.23
N GLU A 149 20.84 -0.25 -0.01
CA GLU A 149 21.78 0.11 1.04
C GLU A 149 21.38 -0.59 2.35
N ALA A 150 22.32 -0.63 3.31
CA ALA A 150 22.06 -1.19 4.63
C ALA A 150 21.22 -0.21 5.47
N ASP A 151 19.90 -0.32 5.36
CA ASP A 151 18.92 0.42 6.14
C ASP A 151 17.93 -0.55 6.78
N HIS A 152 17.15 -0.09 7.76
CA HIS A 152 16.14 -0.90 8.46
C HIS A 152 16.69 -2.20 9.09
N LEU A 153 17.94 -2.15 9.61
CA LEU A 153 18.63 -3.32 10.19
C LEU A 153 17.91 -3.92 11.41
N ASP A 154 16.90 -3.25 11.94
CA ASP A 154 16.02 -3.81 12.98
C ASP A 154 15.15 -4.98 12.47
N HIS A 155 14.96 -5.07 11.14
CA HIS A 155 14.15 -6.08 10.48
C HIS A 155 14.98 -7.11 9.68
N TYR A 156 16.31 -6.89 9.56
CA TYR A 156 17.20 -7.71 8.76
C TYR A 156 18.45 -8.10 9.54
N SER A 157 18.92 -9.32 9.32
CA SER A 157 20.17 -9.82 9.94
C SER A 157 21.43 -9.21 9.33
N GLY A 158 21.31 -8.53 8.17
CA GLY A 158 22.42 -7.87 7.47
C GLY A 158 22.11 -7.59 6.02
N LEU A 159 23.11 -7.00 5.34
CA LEU A 159 22.99 -6.59 3.93
C LEU A 159 22.76 -7.76 2.97
N ASP A 160 23.33 -8.93 3.28
CA ASP A 160 23.15 -10.12 2.43
C ASP A 160 21.68 -10.58 2.38
N GLU A 161 20.95 -10.49 3.52
CA GLU A 161 19.52 -10.79 3.55
C GLU A 161 18.72 -9.79 2.71
N ILE A 162 19.10 -8.50 2.77
CA ILE A 162 18.48 -7.46 1.97
C ILE A 162 18.70 -7.75 0.47
N TYR A 163 19.93 -8.05 0.06
CA TYR A 163 20.22 -8.40 -1.34
C TYR A 163 19.45 -9.63 -1.82
N GLN A 164 19.36 -10.66 -0.97
CA GLN A 164 18.59 -11.86 -1.32
C GLN A 164 17.10 -11.51 -1.52
N LEU A 165 16.53 -10.74 -0.62
CA LEU A 165 15.12 -10.34 -0.69
C LEU A 165 14.80 -9.49 -1.93
N PHE A 166 15.67 -8.55 -2.29
CA PHE A 166 15.53 -7.80 -3.54
C PHE A 166 15.72 -8.69 -4.76
N GLY A 167 16.66 -9.65 -4.70
CA GLY A 167 16.86 -10.65 -5.76
C GLY A 167 15.63 -11.49 -6.00
N ASP A 168 15.01 -11.99 -4.94
CA ASP A 168 13.77 -12.78 -5.00
C ASP A 168 12.61 -11.94 -5.56
N PHE A 169 12.51 -10.67 -5.14
CA PHE A 169 11.48 -9.76 -5.64
C PHE A 169 11.66 -9.42 -7.13
N MET A 170 12.88 -9.14 -7.57
CA MET A 170 13.16 -8.94 -8.99
C MET A 170 12.92 -10.22 -9.81
N GLY A 171 13.18 -11.39 -9.23
CA GLY A 171 12.91 -12.70 -9.84
C GLY A 171 11.43 -13.06 -9.94
N SER A 172 10.54 -12.34 -9.24
CA SER A 172 9.08 -12.56 -9.31
C SER A 172 8.40 -11.86 -10.50
N VAL A 173 9.12 -11.03 -11.24
CA VAL A 173 8.60 -10.35 -12.43
C VAL A 173 8.23 -11.36 -13.51
N HIS A 174 7.03 -11.22 -14.09
CA HIS A 174 6.49 -12.11 -15.12
C HIS A 174 5.99 -11.38 -16.37
#